data_8d11c2075594aea9ac6de35e63a2651d
#
_entry.id   8d11c2075594aea9ac6de35e63a2651d
#
_cell.length_a   1.000
_cell.length_b   1.000
_cell.length_c   1.000
_cell.angle_alpha   90.00
_cell.angle_beta   90.00
_cell.angle_gamma   90.00
#
_symmetry.space_group_name_H-M   'P 1'
#
loop_
_entity.id
_entity.type
_entity.pdbx_description
1 polymer ?
#
loop_
_entity_poly.entity_id
_entity_poly.type
_entity_poly.pdbx_seq_one_letter_code
_entity_poly.pdbx_strand_id
1 'polypeptide(L)'
;MKYALIILTYAISICSAQFGNNQSMSKTGTTVAQFLKIGMDARSSGMGGAVAGQKAILSGIYWNPASIAGHKGIGVQFGSYDWLVAMKYQFAIVGIDLGEKGVIGLSVINLSSPDDLVRTVSEPHGTGEKFSTNDLSAGFTYSKMLTDRFSLGGSFKYIQQNIWHSTARTFAVDIGTLFETPFYGTRLGVSISNYGGKMRMEGRDQKISVDPDQDNQGNVEFVNAVYETEYFPLPLFFRVGLSGEFIKTESLTLAYGVDALHPNDNTEYLNFGLELDYRKLIFIRGGLPSLYKQDKIEGPSFGIGMNYLINRTSTLLTIDYSLSDYGPLGEIKRLNISFNF
;
A
#
# COMPACT_ATOMS: atom_id res chain seq x y z
N MET A 1 7.08 22.40 28.43
CA MET A 1 7.73 21.07 28.31
C MET A 1 7.25 20.04 29.32
N LYS A 2 7.25 20.28 30.64
CA LYS A 2 6.86 19.28 31.67
C LYS A 2 5.42 18.75 31.47
N TYR A 3 4.42 19.58 31.16
CA TYR A 3 3.04 19.17 30.97
C TYR A 3 2.81 18.40 29.65
N ALA A 4 3.56 18.70 28.60
CA ALA A 4 3.51 17.95 27.35
C ALA A 4 4.03 16.51 27.50
N LEU A 5 5.07 16.32 28.32
CA LEU A 5 5.59 14.98 28.62
C LEU A 5 4.60 14.16 29.46
N ILE A 6 3.92 14.79 30.41
CA ILE A 6 2.90 14.14 31.26
C ILE A 6 1.68 13.74 30.42
N ILE A 7 1.23 14.60 29.51
CA ILE A 7 0.12 14.28 28.59
C ILE A 7 0.51 13.15 27.65
N LEU A 8 1.74 13.14 27.14
CA LEU A 8 2.24 12.08 26.27
C LEU A 8 2.34 10.73 27.00
N THR A 9 2.83 10.72 28.25
CA THR A 9 2.87 9.48 29.06
C THR A 9 1.48 8.97 29.41
N TYR A 10 0.52 9.86 29.69
CA TYR A 10 -0.87 9.48 29.95
C TYR A 10 -1.55 8.95 28.70
N ALA A 11 -1.34 9.58 27.53
CA ALA A 11 -1.86 9.10 26.26
C ALA A 11 -1.30 7.71 25.87
N ILE A 12 0.00 7.48 26.11
CA ILE A 12 0.64 6.18 25.91
C ILE A 12 0.06 5.12 26.86
N SER A 13 -0.20 5.47 28.12
CA SER A 13 -0.78 4.54 29.10
C SER A 13 -2.24 4.16 28.76
N ILE A 14 -3.03 5.10 28.24
CA ILE A 14 -4.42 4.83 27.79
C ILE A 14 -4.42 3.96 26.54
N CYS A 15 -3.54 4.23 25.56
CA CYS A 15 -3.35 3.35 24.41
C CYS A 15 -2.98 1.92 24.82
N SER A 16 -2.04 1.76 25.73
CA SER A 16 -1.62 0.43 26.20
C SER A 16 -2.75 -0.36 26.88
N ALA A 17 -3.68 0.33 27.56
CA ALA A 17 -4.81 -0.31 28.22
C ALA A 17 -5.91 -0.80 27.26
N GLN A 18 -6.03 -0.18 26.07
CA GLN A 18 -7.00 -0.62 25.06
C GLN A 18 -6.50 -1.78 24.19
N PHE A 19 -5.18 -1.94 24.04
CA PHE A 19 -4.57 -3.04 23.28
C PHE A 19 -4.36 -4.33 24.14
N GLY A 20 -4.74 -4.32 25.40
CA GLY A 20 -4.60 -5.45 26.32
C GLY A 20 -5.82 -6.41 26.33
N ASN A 21 -5.61 -7.63 25.89
CA ASN A 21 -6.42 -8.83 26.19
C ASN A 21 -7.80 -9.02 25.55
N ASN A 22 -8.14 -8.43 24.43
CA ASN A 22 -9.21 -8.98 23.62
C ASN A 22 -8.60 -10.05 22.67
N GLN A 23 -8.92 -11.32 22.90
CA GLN A 23 -8.81 -12.35 21.85
C GLN A 23 -9.85 -12.03 20.77
N SER A 24 -9.60 -10.95 20.02
CA SER A 24 -10.37 -10.66 18.81
C SER A 24 -10.04 -11.76 17.81
N MET A 25 -11.05 -12.49 17.36
CA MET A 25 -10.89 -13.47 16.29
C MET A 25 -10.27 -12.76 15.10
N SER A 26 -9.05 -13.16 14.73
CA SER A 26 -8.43 -12.67 13.50
C SER A 26 -9.29 -13.09 12.30
N LYS A 27 -9.63 -12.13 11.45
CA LYS A 27 -10.33 -12.38 10.18
C LYS A 27 -9.34 -12.57 9.02
N THR A 28 -8.13 -13.02 9.32
CA THR A 28 -7.07 -13.27 8.34
C THR A 28 -7.56 -14.27 7.30
N GLY A 29 -7.31 -13.98 6.01
CA GLY A 29 -7.74 -14.82 4.89
C GLY A 29 -9.19 -14.59 4.42
N THR A 30 -9.90 -13.60 4.95
CA THR A 30 -11.29 -13.30 4.56
C THR A 30 -11.44 -12.20 3.49
N THR A 31 -10.31 -11.68 2.98
CA THR A 31 -10.29 -10.67 1.92
C THR A 31 -9.43 -11.09 0.74
N VAL A 32 -9.75 -10.60 -0.45
CA VAL A 32 -8.99 -10.78 -1.69
C VAL A 32 -8.06 -9.61 -1.95
N ALA A 33 -7.32 -9.63 -3.07
CA ALA A 33 -6.45 -8.55 -3.51
C ALA A 33 -5.45 -8.10 -2.42
N GLN A 34 -4.83 -9.05 -1.73
CA GLN A 34 -3.88 -8.81 -0.63
C GLN A 34 -2.66 -7.99 -1.08
N PHE A 35 -2.34 -7.96 -2.38
CA PHE A 35 -1.26 -7.14 -2.94
C PHE A 35 -1.47 -5.63 -2.67
N LEU A 36 -2.70 -5.19 -2.43
CA LEU A 36 -3.03 -3.81 -2.04
C LEU A 36 -2.56 -3.45 -0.62
N LYS A 37 -2.02 -4.40 0.15
CA LYS A 37 -1.45 -4.17 1.49
C LYS A 37 0.07 -4.03 1.47
N ILE A 38 0.70 -4.37 0.35
CA ILE A 38 2.16 -4.35 0.20
C ILE A 38 2.63 -2.90 0.07
N GLY A 39 3.54 -2.48 0.94
CA GLY A 39 4.13 -1.12 0.89
C GLY A 39 4.78 -0.84 -0.46
N MET A 40 4.30 0.20 -1.15
CA MET A 40 4.62 0.44 -2.55
C MET A 40 6.04 0.95 -2.76
N ASP A 41 6.47 1.98 -2.04
CA ASP A 41 7.71 2.71 -2.28
C ASP A 41 8.76 2.52 -1.17
N ALA A 42 10.03 2.75 -1.51
CA ALA A 42 11.15 2.60 -0.59
C ALA A 42 11.13 3.63 0.54
N ARG A 43 10.76 4.89 0.25
CA ARG A 43 10.72 5.94 1.27
C ARG A 43 9.73 5.59 2.39
N SER A 44 8.49 5.32 2.02
CA SER A 44 7.44 5.02 3.00
C SER A 44 7.70 3.70 3.72
N SER A 45 8.19 2.68 3.01
CA SER A 45 8.56 1.40 3.61
C SER A 45 9.74 1.54 4.58
N GLY A 46 10.75 2.37 4.26
CA GLY A 46 11.85 2.69 5.16
C GLY A 46 11.41 3.38 6.45
N MET A 47 10.27 4.08 6.44
CA MET A 47 9.61 4.66 7.60
C MET A 47 8.58 3.73 8.26
N GLY A 48 8.61 2.42 7.98
CA GLY A 48 7.64 1.46 8.53
C GLY A 48 6.20 1.68 8.09
N GLY A 49 5.95 2.43 7.00
CA GLY A 49 4.61 2.77 6.54
C GLY A 49 3.90 3.87 7.36
N ALA A 50 4.62 4.61 8.21
CA ALA A 50 4.08 5.70 9.03
C ALA A 50 4.09 7.03 8.26
N VAL A 51 3.21 7.19 7.26
CA VAL A 51 3.26 8.29 6.29
C VAL A 51 1.91 8.96 6.01
N ALA A 52 0.83 8.55 6.66
CA ALA A 52 -0.51 9.08 6.39
C ALA A 52 -0.64 10.60 6.67
N GLY A 53 0.13 11.12 7.62
CA GLY A 53 0.21 12.55 7.92
C GLY A 53 1.24 13.33 7.11
N GLN A 54 1.97 12.70 6.19
CA GLN A 54 2.98 13.39 5.40
C GLN A 54 2.38 14.19 4.24
N LYS A 55 3.05 15.29 3.83
CA LYS A 55 2.59 16.26 2.83
C LYS A 55 3.51 16.26 1.61
N ALA A 56 2.94 16.51 0.44
CA ALA A 56 3.66 16.70 -0.82
C ALA A 56 4.51 15.50 -1.25
N ILE A 57 4.05 14.27 -0.95
CA ILE A 57 4.71 13.04 -1.34
C ILE A 57 3.92 12.42 -2.49
N LEU A 58 4.59 12.11 -3.59
CA LEU A 58 3.94 11.53 -4.77
C LEU A 58 3.37 10.13 -4.48
N SER A 59 4.11 9.29 -3.76
CA SER A 59 3.64 7.97 -3.28
C SER A 59 2.48 8.06 -2.29
N GLY A 60 2.16 9.25 -1.79
CA GLY A 60 0.99 9.49 -0.95
C GLY A 60 -0.34 9.07 -1.59
N ILE A 61 -0.43 9.03 -2.92
CA ILE A 61 -1.56 8.46 -3.65
C ILE A 61 -1.99 7.10 -3.07
N TYR A 62 -1.03 6.27 -2.68
CA TYR A 62 -1.28 4.95 -2.11
C TYR A 62 -1.67 4.99 -0.63
N TRP A 63 -1.08 5.92 0.15
CA TRP A 63 -1.22 5.93 1.60
C TRP A 63 -2.35 6.82 2.10
N ASN A 64 -2.42 8.03 1.55
CA ASN A 64 -3.44 9.05 1.84
C ASN A 64 -3.55 9.98 0.61
N PRO A 65 -4.60 9.88 -0.19
CA PRO A 65 -4.71 10.69 -1.42
C PRO A 65 -4.65 12.20 -1.19
N ALA A 66 -4.98 12.70 0.01
CA ALA A 66 -4.86 14.13 0.32
C ALA A 66 -3.42 14.63 0.40
N SER A 67 -2.44 13.73 0.60
CA SER A 67 -1.04 14.11 0.75
C SER A 67 -0.43 14.72 -0.51
N ILE A 68 -0.93 14.38 -1.70
CA ILE A 68 -0.41 14.94 -2.96
C ILE A 68 -0.88 16.36 -3.25
N ALA A 69 -1.84 16.91 -2.51
CA ALA A 69 -2.38 18.27 -2.74
C ALA A 69 -1.31 19.37 -2.71
N GLY A 70 -0.20 19.13 -2.01
CA GLY A 70 0.94 20.06 -1.94
C GLY A 70 2.04 19.81 -2.97
N HIS A 71 1.88 18.82 -3.84
CA HIS A 71 2.83 18.53 -4.92
C HIS A 71 2.92 19.70 -5.90
N LYS A 72 4.12 19.98 -6.41
CA LYS A 72 4.38 21.06 -7.37
C LYS A 72 5.02 20.52 -8.63
N GLY A 73 4.63 21.07 -9.78
CA GLY A 73 5.15 20.67 -11.08
C GLY A 73 4.60 19.33 -11.58
N ILE A 74 5.39 18.64 -12.35
CA ILE A 74 5.12 17.29 -12.85
C ILE A 74 6.06 16.32 -12.15
N GLY A 75 5.52 15.38 -11.42
CA GLY A 75 6.29 14.33 -10.75
C GLY A 75 6.05 12.98 -11.40
N VAL A 76 7.12 12.19 -11.57
CA VAL A 76 7.05 10.81 -12.03
C VAL A 76 7.85 9.96 -11.05
N GLN A 77 7.28 8.87 -10.58
CA GLN A 77 7.97 7.93 -9.70
C GLN A 77 7.68 6.49 -10.16
N PHE A 78 8.69 5.66 -10.15
CA PHE A 78 8.53 4.24 -10.46
C PHE A 78 9.52 3.41 -9.65
N GLY A 79 9.18 2.14 -9.47
CA GLY A 79 10.02 1.18 -8.77
C GLY A 79 9.67 -0.24 -9.17
N SER A 80 10.66 -1.10 -8.97
CA SER A 80 10.53 -2.54 -9.18
C SER A 80 11.37 -3.25 -8.13
N TYR A 81 10.80 -4.26 -7.49
CA TYR A 81 11.50 -5.07 -6.50
C TYR A 81 10.94 -6.49 -6.44
N ASP A 82 11.77 -7.40 -5.98
CA ASP A 82 11.35 -8.77 -5.74
C ASP A 82 10.61 -8.85 -4.41
N TRP A 83 9.39 -9.34 -4.46
CA TRP A 83 8.55 -9.65 -3.32
C TRP A 83 8.80 -11.10 -2.87
N LEU A 84 8.06 -11.56 -1.89
CA LEU A 84 8.17 -12.93 -1.38
C LEU A 84 7.94 -13.97 -2.51
N VAL A 85 8.64 -15.12 -2.40
CA VAL A 85 8.50 -16.28 -3.33
C VAL A 85 8.77 -15.89 -4.80
N ALA A 86 9.79 -15.06 -5.04
CA ALA A 86 10.20 -14.60 -6.38
C ALA A 86 9.10 -13.85 -7.16
N MET A 87 8.03 -13.41 -6.51
CA MET A 87 7.05 -12.51 -7.13
C MET A 87 7.69 -11.14 -7.39
N LYS A 88 7.32 -10.49 -8.47
CA LYS A 88 7.82 -9.16 -8.82
C LYS A 88 6.74 -8.10 -8.60
N TYR A 89 7.05 -7.13 -7.74
CA TYR A 89 6.21 -5.96 -7.51
C TYR A 89 6.75 -4.78 -8.29
N GLN A 90 5.90 -4.14 -9.07
CA GLN A 90 6.24 -2.98 -9.90
C GLN A 90 5.19 -1.91 -9.72
N PHE A 91 5.61 -0.65 -9.75
CA PHE A 91 4.69 0.46 -9.73
C PHE A 91 5.19 1.65 -10.56
N ALA A 92 4.26 2.46 -11.00
CA ALA A 92 4.52 3.77 -11.60
C ALA A 92 3.44 4.76 -11.15
N ILE A 93 3.88 5.99 -10.89
CA ILE A 93 3.02 7.12 -10.49
C ILE A 93 3.39 8.33 -11.32
N VAL A 94 2.37 9.07 -11.71
CA VAL A 94 2.51 10.40 -12.30
C VAL A 94 1.63 11.36 -11.51
N GLY A 95 2.18 12.50 -11.08
CA GLY A 95 1.46 13.61 -10.45
C GLY A 95 1.61 14.88 -11.25
N ILE A 96 0.53 15.62 -11.43
CA ILE A 96 0.49 16.86 -12.22
C ILE A 96 -0.16 17.94 -11.38
N ASP A 97 0.58 18.99 -11.07
CA ASP A 97 0.05 20.19 -10.41
C ASP A 97 -0.74 21.04 -11.45
N LEU A 98 -2.00 21.30 -11.14
CA LEU A 98 -2.90 22.16 -11.92
C LEU A 98 -3.04 23.57 -11.30
N GLY A 99 -2.11 23.93 -10.42
CA GLY A 99 -2.13 25.18 -9.67
C GLY A 99 -3.29 25.24 -8.68
N GLU A 100 -4.09 26.29 -8.72
CA GLU A 100 -5.24 26.48 -7.82
C GLU A 100 -6.35 25.43 -7.99
N LYS A 101 -6.34 24.71 -9.11
CA LYS A 101 -7.31 23.64 -9.37
C LYS A 101 -6.98 22.35 -8.63
N GLY A 102 -5.79 22.22 -8.04
CA GLY A 102 -5.36 21.04 -7.29
C GLY A 102 -4.38 20.17 -8.08
N VAL A 103 -4.24 18.92 -7.68
CA VAL A 103 -3.28 17.96 -8.24
C VAL A 103 -4.03 16.74 -8.75
N ILE A 104 -3.67 16.29 -9.95
CA ILE A 104 -4.11 15.00 -10.51
C ILE A 104 -2.98 13.99 -10.35
N GLY A 105 -3.33 12.76 -10.02
CA GLY A 105 -2.42 11.64 -9.94
C GLY A 105 -2.91 10.44 -10.75
N LEU A 106 -1.98 9.74 -11.40
CA LEU A 106 -2.20 8.43 -12.01
C LEU A 106 -1.27 7.44 -11.35
N SER A 107 -1.75 6.24 -11.08
CA SER A 107 -0.95 5.18 -10.47
C SER A 107 -1.25 3.83 -11.11
N VAL A 108 -0.21 3.02 -11.26
CA VAL A 108 -0.32 1.62 -11.67
C VAL A 108 0.54 0.79 -10.73
N ILE A 109 -0.01 -0.30 -10.23
CA ILE A 109 0.67 -1.30 -9.40
C ILE A 109 0.45 -2.64 -10.06
N ASN A 110 1.52 -3.41 -10.17
CA ASN A 110 1.50 -4.77 -10.71
C ASN A 110 2.30 -5.71 -9.80
N LEU A 111 1.69 -6.83 -9.42
CA LEU A 111 2.36 -7.94 -8.75
C LEU A 111 2.22 -9.18 -9.62
N SER A 112 3.33 -9.77 -10.03
CA SER A 112 3.34 -10.95 -10.91
C SER A 112 4.21 -12.06 -10.36
N SER A 113 3.80 -13.31 -10.57
CA SER A 113 4.66 -14.48 -10.34
C SER A 113 5.49 -14.80 -11.58
N PRO A 114 6.62 -15.50 -11.43
CA PRO A 114 7.25 -16.15 -12.57
C PRO A 114 6.32 -17.22 -13.17
N ASP A 115 6.56 -17.57 -14.43
CA ASP A 115 5.88 -18.70 -15.06
C ASP A 115 6.31 -20.02 -14.39
N ASP A 116 5.35 -20.88 -14.09
CA ASP A 116 5.59 -22.25 -13.66
C ASP A 116 4.90 -23.26 -14.62
N LEU A 117 5.35 -24.50 -14.61
CA LEU A 117 4.83 -25.56 -15.47
C LEU A 117 3.55 -26.14 -14.87
N VAL A 118 2.55 -26.34 -15.72
CA VAL A 118 1.38 -27.14 -15.37
C VAL A 118 1.80 -28.60 -15.29
N ARG A 119 1.61 -29.22 -14.12
CA ARG A 119 1.96 -30.62 -13.84
C ARG A 119 0.70 -31.40 -13.54
N THR A 120 0.63 -32.61 -14.05
CA THR A 120 -0.45 -33.57 -13.77
C THR A 120 0.12 -34.86 -13.20
N VAL A 121 -0.77 -35.75 -12.72
CA VAL A 121 -0.35 -37.07 -12.22
C VAL A 121 0.30 -37.89 -13.32
N SER A 122 -0.19 -37.78 -14.58
CA SER A 122 0.39 -38.44 -15.73
C SER A 122 1.66 -37.79 -16.28
N GLU A 123 1.83 -36.47 -16.07
CA GLU A 123 2.94 -35.71 -16.57
C GLU A 123 3.61 -34.87 -15.44
N PRO A 124 4.30 -35.53 -14.49
CA PRO A 124 4.85 -34.87 -13.30
C PRO A 124 6.00 -33.90 -13.61
N HIS A 125 6.61 -34.02 -14.78
CA HIS A 125 7.67 -33.12 -15.25
C HIS A 125 7.15 -31.91 -16.01
N GLY A 126 5.84 -31.83 -16.24
CA GLY A 126 5.15 -30.74 -16.92
C GLY A 126 4.51 -31.13 -18.24
N THR A 127 3.33 -30.61 -18.51
CA THR A 127 2.55 -30.79 -19.74
C THR A 127 3.07 -29.98 -20.93
N GLY A 128 4.06 -29.10 -20.71
CA GLY A 128 4.51 -28.08 -21.66
C GLY A 128 3.71 -26.77 -21.56
N GLU A 129 2.56 -26.77 -20.91
CA GLU A 129 1.79 -25.56 -20.62
C GLU A 129 2.38 -24.86 -19.37
N LYS A 130 2.28 -23.52 -19.36
CA LYS A 130 2.72 -22.67 -18.23
C LYS A 130 1.56 -21.92 -17.65
N PHE A 131 1.66 -21.60 -16.36
CA PHE A 131 0.74 -20.70 -15.69
C PHE A 131 1.50 -19.64 -14.90
N SER A 132 0.87 -18.49 -14.69
CA SER A 132 1.37 -17.41 -13.85
C SER A 132 0.22 -16.68 -13.20
N THR A 133 0.52 -15.85 -12.20
CA THR A 133 -0.42 -14.95 -11.56
C THR A 133 -0.06 -13.51 -11.85
N ASN A 134 -1.06 -12.66 -12.01
CA ASN A 134 -0.86 -11.23 -12.20
C ASN A 134 -1.98 -10.46 -11.52
N ASP A 135 -1.59 -9.60 -10.59
CA ASP A 135 -2.47 -8.70 -9.85
C ASP A 135 -2.18 -7.25 -10.28
N LEU A 136 -3.21 -6.55 -10.72
CA LEU A 136 -3.12 -5.19 -11.25
C LEU A 136 -4.03 -4.25 -10.46
N SER A 137 -3.51 -3.06 -10.13
CA SER A 137 -4.31 -1.92 -9.68
C SER A 137 -3.95 -0.69 -10.52
N ALA A 138 -4.94 -0.08 -11.16
CA ALA A 138 -4.79 1.19 -11.88
C ALA A 138 -5.68 2.24 -11.22
N GLY A 139 -5.11 3.39 -10.85
CA GLY A 139 -5.78 4.43 -10.08
C GLY A 139 -5.70 5.81 -10.72
N PHE A 140 -6.79 6.56 -10.58
CA PHE A 140 -6.88 8.00 -10.83
C PHE A 140 -7.14 8.69 -9.50
N THR A 141 -6.35 9.71 -9.18
CA THR A 141 -6.43 10.47 -7.94
C THR A 141 -6.62 11.95 -8.26
N TYR A 142 -7.48 12.59 -7.48
CA TYR A 142 -7.59 14.04 -7.45
C TYR A 142 -7.46 14.52 -6.01
N SER A 143 -6.67 15.58 -5.81
CA SER A 143 -6.46 16.16 -4.50
C SER A 143 -6.37 17.67 -4.57
N LYS A 144 -6.91 18.36 -3.57
CA LYS A 144 -6.93 19.81 -3.50
C LYS A 144 -6.74 20.32 -2.09
N MET A 145 -5.96 21.39 -1.94
CA MET A 145 -5.95 22.21 -0.74
C MET A 145 -7.23 23.06 -0.71
N LEU A 146 -8.11 22.83 0.24
CA LEU A 146 -9.34 23.60 0.44
C LEU A 146 -9.09 24.88 1.23
N THR A 147 -8.12 24.83 2.14
CA THR A 147 -7.57 25.97 2.86
C THR A 147 -6.05 25.82 2.95
N ASP A 148 -5.36 26.84 3.46
CA ASP A 148 -3.89 26.79 3.64
C ASP A 148 -3.42 25.62 4.53
N ARG A 149 -4.33 25.04 5.33
CA ARG A 149 -4.03 23.99 6.30
C ARG A 149 -4.81 22.70 6.11
N PHE A 150 -5.77 22.67 5.20
CA PHE A 150 -6.62 21.51 5.02
C PHE A 150 -6.68 21.08 3.57
N SER A 151 -6.33 19.81 3.34
CA SER A 151 -6.39 19.16 2.03
C SER A 151 -7.38 18.00 2.06
N LEU A 152 -8.05 17.80 0.92
CA LEU A 152 -8.91 16.67 0.66
C LEU A 152 -8.45 15.99 -0.62
N GLY A 153 -8.47 14.66 -0.64
CA GLY A 153 -8.15 13.86 -1.82
C GLY A 153 -9.02 12.63 -1.94
N GLY A 154 -9.20 12.19 -3.16
CA GLY A 154 -9.90 10.96 -3.48
C GLY A 154 -9.24 10.23 -4.64
N SER A 155 -9.25 8.90 -4.60
CA SER A 155 -8.77 8.04 -5.67
C SER A 155 -9.87 7.08 -6.11
N PHE A 156 -9.94 6.82 -7.41
CA PHE A 156 -10.75 5.77 -7.99
C PHE A 156 -9.83 4.73 -8.60
N LYS A 157 -10.01 3.44 -8.24
CA LYS A 157 -9.13 2.35 -8.61
C LYS A 157 -9.88 1.24 -9.32
N TYR A 158 -9.30 0.75 -10.41
CA TYR A 158 -9.64 -0.54 -11.01
C TYR A 158 -8.68 -1.59 -10.47
N ILE A 159 -9.19 -2.73 -10.03
CA ILE A 159 -8.44 -3.82 -9.42
C ILE A 159 -8.77 -5.09 -10.15
N GLN A 160 -7.75 -5.84 -10.55
CA GLN A 160 -7.86 -7.10 -11.26
C GLN A 160 -6.84 -8.09 -10.71
N GLN A 161 -7.28 -9.32 -10.53
CA GLN A 161 -6.41 -10.47 -10.23
C GLN A 161 -6.62 -11.53 -11.28
N ASN A 162 -5.53 -12.06 -11.82
CA ASN A 162 -5.53 -13.14 -12.77
C ASN A 162 -4.74 -14.33 -12.20
N ILE A 163 -5.31 -15.51 -12.29
CA ILE A 163 -4.62 -16.76 -11.97
C ILE A 163 -4.89 -17.67 -13.17
N TRP A 164 -3.86 -17.90 -13.97
CA TRP A 164 -3.94 -18.68 -15.19
C TRP A 164 -5.10 -18.20 -16.09
N HIS A 165 -6.20 -18.95 -16.22
CA HIS A 165 -7.36 -18.62 -17.06
C HIS A 165 -8.55 -18.03 -16.29
N SER A 166 -8.37 -17.76 -15.00
CA SER A 166 -9.41 -17.21 -14.14
C SER A 166 -9.09 -15.77 -13.76
N THR A 167 -10.11 -14.93 -13.74
CA THR A 167 -9.99 -13.50 -13.49
C THR A 167 -11.01 -13.07 -12.45
N ALA A 168 -10.59 -12.22 -11.51
CA ALA A 168 -11.45 -11.46 -10.64
C ALA A 168 -11.20 -9.97 -10.83
N ARG A 169 -12.24 -9.13 -10.78
CA ARG A 169 -12.11 -7.68 -10.99
C ARG A 169 -13.16 -6.90 -10.21
N THR A 170 -12.80 -5.69 -9.79
CA THR A 170 -13.70 -4.76 -9.13
C THR A 170 -13.18 -3.33 -9.21
N PHE A 171 -13.96 -2.40 -8.68
CA PHE A 171 -13.56 -1.01 -8.49
C PHE A 171 -13.54 -0.68 -6.99
N ALA A 172 -12.67 0.26 -6.63
CA ALA A 172 -12.56 0.77 -5.28
C ALA A 172 -12.34 2.28 -5.26
N VAL A 173 -12.65 2.89 -4.14
CA VAL A 173 -12.44 4.31 -3.88
C VAL A 173 -11.60 4.45 -2.61
N ASP A 174 -10.65 5.38 -2.65
CA ASP A 174 -9.96 5.87 -1.45
C ASP A 174 -10.35 7.32 -1.20
N ILE A 175 -10.45 7.68 0.06
CA ILE A 175 -10.70 9.06 0.49
C ILE A 175 -9.69 9.40 1.56
N GLY A 176 -9.14 10.60 1.50
CA GLY A 176 -8.19 11.05 2.50
C GLY A 176 -8.29 12.54 2.79
N THR A 177 -7.89 12.89 4.00
CA THR A 177 -7.78 14.26 4.47
C THR A 177 -6.41 14.48 5.10
N LEU A 178 -5.91 15.70 5.01
CA LEU A 178 -4.68 16.12 5.68
C LEU A 178 -4.91 17.50 6.29
N PHE A 179 -4.72 17.60 7.60
CA PHE A 179 -4.84 18.84 8.35
C PHE A 179 -3.53 19.23 8.99
N GLU A 180 -3.04 20.42 8.68
CA GLU A 180 -1.85 21.00 9.31
C GLU A 180 -2.26 21.79 10.54
N THR A 181 -1.89 21.30 11.72
CA THR A 181 -2.25 21.92 12.98
C THR A 181 -1.40 23.17 13.23
N PRO A 182 -1.88 24.15 14.03
CA PRO A 182 -1.07 25.29 14.41
C PRO A 182 0.06 24.95 15.40
N PHE A 183 0.11 23.70 15.90
CA PHE A 183 1.06 23.27 16.92
C PHE A 183 2.30 22.63 16.27
N TYR A 184 3.41 23.35 16.27
CA TYR A 184 4.74 22.86 15.85
C TYR A 184 4.76 22.15 14.47
N GLY A 185 3.90 22.59 13.53
CA GLY A 185 3.83 21.98 12.20
C GLY A 185 3.38 20.51 12.19
N THR A 186 2.73 20.05 13.26
CA THR A 186 2.17 18.70 13.32
C THR A 186 1.00 18.58 12.34
N ARG A 187 0.97 17.50 11.60
CA ARG A 187 -0.06 17.19 10.60
C ARG A 187 -0.84 15.96 11.02
N LEU A 188 -2.16 16.03 10.88
CA LEU A 188 -3.07 14.91 11.07
C LEU A 188 -3.57 14.46 9.70
N GLY A 189 -3.26 13.23 9.33
CA GLY A 189 -3.78 12.57 8.14
C GLY A 189 -4.81 11.52 8.53
N VAL A 190 -5.93 11.48 7.80
CA VAL A 190 -6.93 10.41 7.94
C VAL A 190 -7.23 9.89 6.55
N SER A 191 -7.26 8.57 6.39
CA SER A 191 -7.64 7.95 5.12
C SER A 191 -8.46 6.67 5.31
N ILE A 192 -9.35 6.44 4.35
CA ILE A 192 -10.03 5.17 4.13
C ILE A 192 -9.58 4.69 2.76
N SER A 193 -9.02 3.49 2.68
CA SER A 193 -8.49 2.93 1.44
C SER A 193 -9.18 1.62 1.10
N ASN A 194 -9.34 1.38 -0.22
CA ASN A 194 -9.92 0.16 -0.78
C ASN A 194 -11.41 -0.06 -0.43
N TYR A 195 -12.18 1.00 -0.28
CA TYR A 195 -13.62 0.88 -0.16
C TYR A 195 -14.22 0.56 -1.53
N GLY A 196 -14.72 -0.67 -1.71
CA GLY A 196 -15.17 -1.12 -3.04
C GLY A 196 -16.02 -2.38 -3.03
N GLY A 197 -16.29 -2.87 -4.23
CA GLY A 197 -17.07 -4.08 -4.45
C GLY A 197 -16.33 -5.35 -4.01
N LYS A 198 -17.08 -6.41 -3.81
CA LYS A 198 -16.52 -7.74 -3.61
C LYS A 198 -16.03 -8.29 -4.96
N MET A 199 -15.07 -9.22 -4.90
CA MET A 199 -14.53 -9.93 -6.06
C MET A 199 -14.78 -11.41 -5.92
N ARG A 200 -14.97 -12.09 -7.05
CA ARG A 200 -14.89 -13.54 -7.15
C ARG A 200 -14.08 -13.95 -8.37
N MET A 201 -13.44 -15.10 -8.30
CA MET A 201 -12.66 -15.64 -9.40
C MET A 201 -13.60 -16.36 -10.37
N GLU A 202 -13.57 -16.00 -11.66
CA GLU A 202 -14.35 -16.61 -12.73
C GLU A 202 -13.44 -16.96 -13.90
N GLY A 203 -13.65 -18.13 -14.51
CA GLY A 203 -12.83 -18.53 -15.65
C GLY A 203 -13.22 -19.87 -16.26
N ARG A 204 -12.51 -20.25 -17.34
CA ARG A 204 -12.79 -21.50 -18.05
C ARG A 204 -12.48 -22.75 -17.23
N ASP A 205 -11.52 -22.66 -16.28
CA ASP A 205 -11.08 -23.80 -15.49
C ASP A 205 -12.08 -24.21 -14.40
N GLN A 206 -13.13 -23.40 -14.21
CA GLN A 206 -14.26 -23.69 -13.33
C GLN A 206 -15.40 -24.42 -14.08
N LYS A 207 -15.31 -24.52 -15.41
CA LYS A 207 -16.30 -25.23 -16.20
C LYS A 207 -16.08 -26.72 -16.08
N ILE A 208 -17.16 -27.44 -15.80
CA ILE A 208 -17.19 -28.89 -15.67
C ILE A 208 -18.31 -29.44 -16.52
N SER A 209 -18.19 -30.71 -16.90
CA SER A 209 -19.29 -31.49 -17.47
C SER A 209 -19.86 -32.38 -16.38
N VAL A 210 -21.16 -32.27 -16.14
CA VAL A 210 -21.87 -33.02 -15.11
C VAL A 210 -22.99 -33.80 -15.77
N ASP A 211 -23.11 -35.08 -15.43
CA ASP A 211 -24.30 -35.87 -15.74
C ASP A 211 -25.37 -35.55 -14.68
N PRO A 212 -26.49 -34.90 -15.06
CA PRO A 212 -27.54 -34.52 -14.12
C PRO A 212 -28.41 -35.69 -13.65
N ASP A 213 -28.35 -36.85 -14.33
CA ASP A 213 -29.17 -38.03 -14.04
C ASP A 213 -28.39 -39.33 -14.33
N GLN A 214 -27.52 -39.70 -13.38
CA GLN A 214 -26.64 -40.86 -13.47
C GLN A 214 -27.39 -42.20 -13.49
N ASP A 215 -28.66 -42.20 -13.10
CA ASP A 215 -29.49 -43.43 -13.02
C ASP A 215 -30.22 -43.75 -14.33
N ASN A 216 -30.35 -42.81 -15.27
CA ASN A 216 -31.04 -42.97 -16.54
C ASN A 216 -30.08 -42.89 -17.74
N GLN A 217 -29.79 -44.03 -18.35
CA GLN A 217 -29.02 -44.10 -19.59
C GLN A 217 -29.89 -43.72 -20.81
N GLY A 218 -29.37 -42.88 -21.70
CA GLY A 218 -30.00 -42.48 -22.96
C GLY A 218 -30.66 -41.10 -22.97
N ASN A 219 -30.46 -40.34 -21.91
CA ASN A 219 -30.80 -38.91 -21.82
C ASN A 219 -29.56 -38.05 -22.15
N VAL A 220 -29.59 -36.77 -21.89
CA VAL A 220 -28.44 -35.87 -22.06
C VAL A 220 -27.32 -36.32 -21.11
N GLU A 221 -26.28 -36.95 -21.66
CA GLU A 221 -25.17 -37.51 -20.85
C GLU A 221 -24.37 -36.46 -20.12
N PHE A 222 -24.26 -35.23 -20.65
CA PHE A 222 -23.46 -34.18 -20.03
C PHE A 222 -24.08 -32.80 -20.22
N VAL A 223 -24.15 -32.05 -19.12
CA VAL A 223 -24.53 -30.63 -19.08
C VAL A 223 -23.33 -29.82 -18.64
N ASN A 224 -23.06 -28.69 -19.28
CA ASN A 224 -22.05 -27.75 -18.85
C ASN A 224 -22.49 -27.11 -17.54
N ALA A 225 -21.70 -27.30 -16.50
CA ALA A 225 -21.84 -26.62 -15.19
C ALA A 225 -20.60 -25.78 -14.88
N VAL A 226 -20.69 -24.96 -13.88
CA VAL A 226 -19.59 -24.10 -13.42
C VAL A 226 -19.49 -24.21 -11.89
N TYR A 227 -18.29 -24.44 -11.37
CA TYR A 227 -18.03 -24.26 -9.94
C TYR A 227 -18.22 -22.80 -9.57
N GLU A 228 -19.16 -22.52 -8.70
CA GLU A 228 -19.37 -21.16 -8.20
C GLU A 228 -18.40 -20.86 -7.06
N THR A 229 -17.59 -19.82 -7.24
CA THR A 229 -16.68 -19.31 -6.20
C THR A 229 -17.38 -18.24 -5.36
N GLU A 230 -16.98 -18.12 -4.10
CA GLU A 230 -17.51 -17.13 -3.18
C GLU A 230 -17.02 -15.71 -3.48
N TYR A 231 -17.81 -14.72 -3.08
CA TYR A 231 -17.47 -13.31 -3.15
C TYR A 231 -16.74 -12.85 -1.88
N PHE A 232 -15.52 -12.37 -2.04
CA PHE A 232 -14.72 -11.82 -0.95
C PHE A 232 -14.58 -10.31 -1.06
N PRO A 233 -14.60 -9.57 0.08
CA PRO A 233 -14.37 -8.13 0.11
C PRO A 233 -12.89 -7.79 -0.13
N LEU A 234 -12.63 -6.53 -0.50
CA LEU A 234 -11.29 -5.96 -0.54
C LEU A 234 -10.72 -5.72 0.88
N PRO A 235 -9.39 -5.63 1.03
CA PRO A 235 -8.75 -5.28 2.30
C PRO A 235 -8.94 -3.78 2.57
N LEU A 236 -10.01 -3.44 3.27
CA LEU A 236 -10.32 -2.06 3.69
C LEU A 236 -9.39 -1.64 4.82
N PHE A 237 -8.80 -0.45 4.69
CA PHE A 237 -8.02 0.18 5.75
C PHE A 237 -8.63 1.50 6.17
N PHE A 238 -8.86 1.66 7.46
CA PHE A 238 -8.98 2.95 8.09
C PHE A 238 -7.64 3.30 8.74
N ARG A 239 -7.10 4.48 8.43
CA ARG A 239 -5.79 4.94 8.90
C ARG A 239 -5.88 6.34 9.45
N VAL A 240 -5.30 6.55 10.62
CA VAL A 240 -5.11 7.87 11.25
C VAL A 240 -3.63 8.03 11.53
N GLY A 241 -3.02 9.06 10.97
CA GLY A 241 -1.60 9.32 11.11
C GLY A 241 -1.30 10.72 11.62
N LEU A 242 -0.31 10.78 12.49
CA LEU A 242 0.31 12.02 12.95
C LEU A 242 1.73 12.11 12.39
N SER A 243 2.10 13.23 11.82
CA SER A 243 3.48 13.50 11.42
C SER A 243 3.90 14.91 11.80
N GLY A 244 5.19 15.12 11.96
CA GLY A 244 5.73 16.43 12.30
C GLY A 244 7.24 16.44 12.23
N GLU A 245 7.82 17.54 12.65
CA GLU A 245 9.26 17.76 12.65
C GLU A 245 9.71 18.05 14.08
N PHE A 246 10.56 17.18 14.67
CA PHE A 246 11.15 17.42 16.01
C PHE A 246 12.24 18.47 15.97
N ILE A 247 13.04 18.45 14.90
CA ILE A 247 14.15 19.37 14.68
C ILE A 247 13.99 19.90 13.26
N LYS A 248 14.09 21.21 13.11
CA LYS A 248 14.11 21.89 11.82
C LYS A 248 15.10 23.03 11.85
N THR A 249 16.22 22.82 11.18
CA THR A 249 17.25 23.83 10.94
C THR A 249 17.47 23.96 9.43
N GLU A 250 18.29 24.89 9.01
CA GLU A 250 18.64 25.04 7.58
C GLU A 250 19.32 23.79 6.97
N SER A 251 20.08 23.07 7.80
CA SER A 251 20.87 21.92 7.32
C SER A 251 20.36 20.56 7.78
N LEU A 252 19.48 20.51 8.78
CA LEU A 252 19.04 19.25 9.38
C LEU A 252 17.56 19.32 9.73
N THR A 253 16.79 18.34 9.26
CA THR A 253 15.41 18.12 9.69
C THR A 253 15.27 16.69 10.22
N LEU A 254 14.71 16.54 11.41
CA LEU A 254 14.29 15.25 11.96
C LEU A 254 12.77 15.20 11.98
N ALA A 255 12.20 14.45 11.05
CA ALA A 255 10.77 14.24 10.95
C ALA A 255 10.35 12.91 11.57
N TYR A 256 9.12 12.84 12.03
CA TYR A 256 8.51 11.63 12.58
C TYR A 256 7.15 11.36 11.93
N GLY A 257 6.73 10.10 12.00
CA GLY A 257 5.39 9.66 11.66
C GLY A 257 4.91 8.58 12.63
N VAL A 258 3.63 8.62 12.97
CA VAL A 258 2.94 7.59 13.75
C VAL A 258 1.58 7.37 13.09
N ASP A 259 1.33 6.17 12.60
CA ASP A 259 0.05 5.80 11.99
C ASP A 259 -0.63 4.71 12.81
N ALA A 260 -1.90 4.90 13.12
CA ALA A 260 -2.79 3.88 13.66
C ALA A 260 -3.62 3.30 12.51
N LEU A 261 -3.64 1.98 12.40
CA LEU A 261 -4.34 1.26 11.33
C LEU A 261 -5.40 0.32 11.89
N HIS A 262 -6.57 0.37 11.30
CA HIS A 262 -7.69 -0.52 11.57
C HIS A 262 -8.09 -1.24 10.25
N PRO A 263 -7.53 -2.42 9.97
CA PRO A 263 -7.92 -3.24 8.83
C PRO A 263 -9.22 -4.00 9.09
N ASN A 264 -9.97 -4.33 8.04
CA ASN A 264 -11.19 -5.15 8.18
C ASN A 264 -10.90 -6.66 8.34
N ASP A 265 -9.69 -7.09 8.04
CA ASP A 265 -9.27 -8.50 8.00
C ASP A 265 -8.16 -8.87 8.99
N ASN A 266 -7.80 -7.97 9.89
CA ASN A 266 -6.77 -8.23 10.91
C ASN A 266 -7.00 -7.36 12.16
N THR A 267 -6.18 -7.57 13.19
CA THR A 267 -6.15 -6.71 14.39
C THR A 267 -5.56 -5.35 14.08
N GLU A 268 -5.90 -4.37 14.90
CA GLU A 268 -5.34 -3.01 14.86
C GLU A 268 -3.84 -3.04 15.18
N TYR A 269 -3.12 -2.10 14.60
CA TYR A 269 -1.69 -1.94 14.85
C TYR A 269 -1.22 -0.51 14.64
N LEU A 270 -0.02 -0.23 15.12
CA LEU A 270 0.65 1.05 14.95
C LEU A 270 1.88 0.90 14.07
N ASN A 271 2.14 1.91 13.28
CA ASN A 271 3.42 2.10 12.59
C ASN A 271 4.13 3.32 13.17
N PHE A 272 5.44 3.24 13.30
CA PHE A 272 6.29 4.34 13.72
C PHE A 272 7.44 4.52 12.74
N GLY A 273 7.76 5.76 12.39
CA GLY A 273 8.85 6.10 11.48
C GLY A 273 9.57 7.38 11.82
N LEU A 274 10.86 7.42 11.51
CA LEU A 274 11.72 8.59 11.60
C LEU A 274 12.42 8.80 10.26
N GLU A 275 12.57 10.08 9.87
CA GLU A 275 13.36 10.49 8.71
C GLU A 275 14.30 11.62 9.12
N LEU A 276 15.58 11.41 8.93
CA LEU A 276 16.61 12.42 9.06
C LEU A 276 16.96 12.96 7.69
N ASP A 277 16.69 14.21 7.45
CA ASP A 277 17.02 14.94 6.21
C ASP A 277 18.24 15.84 6.47
N TYR A 278 19.30 15.61 5.70
CA TYR A 278 20.49 16.46 5.71
C TYR A 278 20.56 17.28 4.42
N ARG A 279 20.35 18.61 4.56
CA ARG A 279 20.40 19.61 3.47
C ARG A 279 19.49 19.31 2.28
N LYS A 280 18.42 18.54 2.48
CA LYS A 280 17.55 18.02 1.40
C LYS A 280 18.29 17.25 0.31
N LEU A 281 19.48 16.73 0.63
CA LEU A 281 20.34 15.95 -0.28
C LEU A 281 20.35 14.47 0.10
N ILE A 282 20.48 14.17 1.39
CA ILE A 282 20.59 12.81 1.90
C ILE A 282 19.53 12.60 2.96
N PHE A 283 18.86 11.47 2.88
CA PHE A 283 17.82 11.04 3.80
C PHE A 283 18.19 9.70 4.42
N ILE A 284 18.07 9.59 5.74
CA ILE A 284 18.22 8.33 6.46
C ILE A 284 16.90 8.08 7.18
N ARG A 285 16.38 6.86 7.06
CA ARG A 285 15.06 6.48 7.57
C ARG A 285 15.16 5.24 8.42
N GLY A 286 14.32 5.19 9.43
CA GLY A 286 14.11 4.01 10.26
C GLY A 286 12.64 3.89 10.60
N GLY A 287 12.13 2.66 10.61
CA GLY A 287 10.72 2.42 10.88
C GLY A 287 10.47 1.13 11.64
N LEU A 288 9.40 1.14 12.41
CA LEU A 288 8.87 -0.01 13.13
C LEU A 288 7.42 -0.23 12.67
N PRO A 289 7.20 -1.09 11.68
CA PRO A 289 5.86 -1.43 11.21
C PRO A 289 5.14 -2.36 12.19
N SER A 290 3.82 -2.38 12.12
CA SER A 290 2.97 -3.39 12.76
C SER A 290 3.21 -3.57 14.27
N LEU A 291 3.45 -2.47 14.99
CA LEU A 291 3.57 -2.50 16.46
C LEU A 291 2.22 -2.92 17.07
N TYR A 292 2.25 -3.77 18.09
CA TYR A 292 1.08 -4.33 18.80
C TYR A 292 0.19 -5.26 17.95
N LYS A 293 0.55 -5.54 16.70
CA LYS A 293 -0.16 -6.52 15.88
C LYS A 293 0.08 -7.91 16.45
N GLN A 294 -1.01 -8.67 16.61
CA GLN A 294 -0.93 -10.08 16.99
C GLN A 294 -0.28 -10.87 15.83
N ASP A 295 0.59 -11.81 16.16
CA ASP A 295 1.33 -12.65 15.20
C ASP A 295 2.15 -11.83 14.17
N LYS A 296 2.78 -10.77 14.65
CA LYS A 296 3.65 -9.90 13.84
C LYS A 296 4.81 -10.69 13.25
N ILE A 297 5.01 -10.59 11.93
CA ILE A 297 6.15 -11.15 11.21
C ILE A 297 7.14 -10.03 10.86
N GLU A 298 6.64 -8.83 10.55
CA GLU A 298 7.44 -7.69 10.12
C GLU A 298 8.39 -7.21 11.22
N GLY A 299 9.67 -7.18 10.92
CA GLY A 299 10.73 -6.59 11.74
C GLY A 299 10.93 -5.09 11.44
N PRO A 300 12.04 -4.50 11.91
CA PRO A 300 12.37 -3.11 11.62
C PRO A 300 12.64 -2.89 10.13
N SER A 301 12.43 -1.67 9.68
CA SER A 301 12.77 -1.22 8.34
C SER A 301 13.76 -0.08 8.37
N PHE A 302 14.62 -0.01 7.35
CA PHE A 302 15.62 1.03 7.16
C PHE A 302 15.54 1.56 5.74
N GLY A 303 15.88 2.83 5.57
CA GLY A 303 15.89 3.45 4.25
C GLY A 303 16.98 4.50 4.12
N ILE A 304 17.45 4.67 2.90
CA ILE A 304 18.33 5.77 2.50
C ILE A 304 17.77 6.42 1.24
N GLY A 305 17.88 7.72 1.14
CA GLY A 305 17.47 8.47 -0.03
C GLY A 305 18.51 9.52 -0.40
N MET A 306 18.56 9.86 -1.68
CA MET A 306 19.42 10.91 -2.20
C MET A 306 18.68 11.73 -3.24
N ASN A 307 18.80 13.04 -3.13
CA ASN A 307 18.34 14.01 -4.12
C ASN A 307 19.52 14.53 -4.94
N TYR A 308 19.30 14.65 -6.23
CA TYR A 308 20.24 15.27 -7.14
C TYR A 308 19.53 16.25 -8.10
N LEU A 309 19.93 17.52 -8.06
CA LEU A 309 19.38 18.54 -8.95
C LEU A 309 20.10 18.52 -10.30
N ILE A 310 19.39 18.23 -11.36
CA ILE A 310 19.92 18.26 -12.73
C ILE A 310 19.84 19.71 -13.23
N ASN A 311 20.97 20.44 -13.11
CA ASN A 311 21.01 21.89 -13.36
C ASN A 311 20.56 22.35 -14.76
N ARG A 312 20.64 21.50 -15.78
CA ARG A 312 20.22 21.84 -17.16
C ARG A 312 18.70 21.97 -17.31
N THR A 313 17.94 21.21 -16.55
CA THR A 313 16.48 21.10 -16.69
C THR A 313 15.74 21.52 -15.42
N SER A 314 16.45 21.93 -14.36
CA SER A 314 15.88 22.18 -13.03
C SER A 314 15.09 20.97 -12.47
N THR A 315 15.37 19.78 -12.99
CA THR A 315 14.71 18.53 -12.60
C THR A 315 15.34 17.98 -11.34
N LEU A 316 14.53 17.69 -10.33
CA LEU A 316 14.97 17.00 -9.12
C LEU A 316 14.86 15.48 -9.34
N LEU A 317 16.01 14.81 -9.36
CA LEU A 317 16.10 13.35 -9.33
C LEU A 317 16.18 12.90 -7.86
N THR A 318 15.33 11.99 -7.46
CA THR A 318 15.40 11.32 -6.15
C THR A 318 15.56 9.82 -6.35
N ILE A 319 16.50 9.22 -5.62
CA ILE A 319 16.72 7.77 -5.58
C ILE A 319 16.53 7.34 -4.12
N ASP A 320 15.62 6.42 -3.89
CA ASP A 320 15.36 5.86 -2.56
C ASP A 320 15.58 4.35 -2.57
N TYR A 321 16.22 3.87 -1.52
CA TYR A 321 16.42 2.45 -1.24
C TYR A 321 15.91 2.13 0.16
N SER A 322 15.27 0.98 0.33
CA SER A 322 14.89 0.49 1.65
C SER A 322 15.08 -1.01 1.80
N LEU A 323 15.31 -1.39 3.04
CA LEU A 323 15.39 -2.75 3.52
C LEU A 323 14.30 -2.93 4.58
N SER A 324 13.47 -3.96 4.42
CA SER A 324 12.43 -4.32 5.39
C SER A 324 12.59 -5.78 5.77
N ASP A 325 12.69 -6.05 7.05
CA ASP A 325 12.78 -7.40 7.59
C ASP A 325 11.38 -8.04 7.65
N TYR A 326 11.25 -9.25 7.14
CA TYR A 326 10.05 -10.08 7.20
C TYR A 326 10.30 -11.39 7.97
N GLY A 327 11.25 -11.36 8.92
CA GLY A 327 11.58 -12.48 9.78
C GLY A 327 11.91 -13.76 9.00
N PRO A 328 11.17 -14.86 9.21
CA PRO A 328 11.44 -16.13 8.51
C PRO A 328 11.30 -16.07 6.99
N LEU A 329 10.60 -15.06 6.45
CA LEU A 329 10.40 -14.87 5.01
C LEU A 329 11.55 -14.09 4.35
N GLY A 330 12.53 -13.62 5.14
CA GLY A 330 13.70 -12.90 4.65
C GLY A 330 13.51 -11.38 4.55
N GLU A 331 14.38 -10.75 3.79
CA GLU A 331 14.43 -9.29 3.65
C GLU A 331 13.91 -8.84 2.29
N ILE A 332 13.08 -7.80 2.28
CA ILE A 332 12.61 -7.16 1.06
C ILE A 332 13.39 -5.87 0.81
N LYS A 333 14.03 -5.82 -0.36
CA LYS A 333 14.84 -4.70 -0.84
C LYS A 333 14.05 -3.93 -1.88
N ARG A 334 13.77 -2.64 -1.61
CA ARG A 334 13.03 -1.78 -2.54
C ARG A 334 13.94 -0.71 -3.08
N LEU A 335 13.84 -0.46 -4.38
CA LEU A 335 14.49 0.65 -5.06
C LEU A 335 13.43 1.41 -5.85
N ASN A 336 13.40 2.71 -5.71
CA ASN A 336 12.60 3.56 -6.59
C ASN A 336 13.35 4.82 -7.01
N ILE A 337 12.95 5.32 -8.16
CA ILE A 337 13.47 6.54 -8.75
C ILE A 337 12.30 7.47 -9.00
N SER A 338 12.50 8.75 -8.69
CA SER A 338 11.51 9.79 -8.99
C SER A 338 12.16 11.02 -9.62
N PHE A 339 11.43 11.63 -10.54
CA PHE A 339 11.76 12.88 -11.19
C PHE A 339 10.68 13.90 -10.89
N ASN A 340 11.08 15.13 -10.58
CA ASN A 340 10.18 16.26 -10.42
C ASN A 340 10.67 17.43 -11.28
N PHE A 341 9.78 17.88 -12.18
CA PHE A 341 10.03 18.91 -13.19
C PHE A 341 9.38 20.22 -12.81
#